data_6d9dfd8bd2333c0506e70424c008b3eb
#
_entry.id   6d9dfd8bd2333c0506e70424c008b3eb
#
_cell.length_a   1.000
_cell.length_b   1.000
_cell.length_c   1.000
_cell.angle_alpha   90.00
_cell.angle_beta   90.00
_cell.angle_gamma   90.00
#
_symmetry.space_group_name_H-M   'P 1'
#
loop_
_entity.id
_entity.type
_entity.pdbx_description
1 polymer ?
#
loop_
_entity_poly.entity_id
_entity_poly.type
_entity_poly.pdbx_seq_one_letter_code
_entity_poly.pdbx_strand_id
1 'polypeptide(L)'
;MIIWINFLRSLFGDTLFFPPIRCMWREGVAVLSDHQYFTILKTPEVKSSYLLMAFRGWPDAGEGASGALRYLLKRLAGKKMAEMDPEEFYDFSQVRPHIKLKGDGVRELKWPTNEIFLQDAQSQSDNLLFFLGMEPNLKWRTYCDAVLNLAVESGVHTVVHLGALLDAIPHTRDLVMTGSTTDSSLRERLLKLNIRSSGYQGPSGISSAMME
;
A
#
# COMPACT_ATOMS: atom_id res chain seq x y z
N MET A 1 11.82 -15.85 -8.01
CA MET A 1 10.91 -14.81 -7.48
C MET A 1 11.61 -13.48 -7.63
N ILE A 2 11.02 -12.51 -8.27
CA ILE A 2 11.53 -11.13 -8.38
C ILE A 2 10.73 -10.29 -7.42
N ILE A 3 11.38 -9.53 -6.56
CA ILE A 3 10.74 -8.54 -5.68
C ILE A 3 10.79 -7.20 -6.39
N TRP A 4 9.63 -6.58 -6.58
CA TRP A 4 9.50 -5.23 -7.12
C TRP A 4 9.37 -4.25 -5.96
N ILE A 5 10.16 -3.20 -6.01
CA ILE A 5 10.07 -2.10 -5.05
C ILE A 5 9.78 -0.84 -5.87
N ASN A 6 8.62 -0.27 -5.64
CA ASN A 6 8.21 0.99 -6.25
C ASN A 6 8.23 2.07 -5.17
N PHE A 7 8.93 3.16 -5.45
CA PHE A 7 8.98 4.32 -4.58
C PHE A 7 8.21 5.47 -5.25
N LEU A 8 7.19 5.93 -4.57
CA LEU A 8 6.49 7.18 -4.87
C LEU A 8 6.93 8.20 -3.83
N ARG A 9 7.61 9.26 -4.24
CA ARG A 9 7.88 10.40 -3.38
C ARG A 9 6.86 11.47 -3.71
N SER A 10 6.20 12.01 -2.68
CA SER A 10 5.36 13.19 -2.85
C SER A 10 6.17 14.30 -3.51
N LEU A 11 5.59 15.02 -4.47
CA LEU A 11 6.18 16.14 -5.20
C LEU A 11 6.57 17.35 -4.31
N PHE A 12 6.42 17.23 -3.01
CA PHE A 12 6.68 18.30 -2.05
C PHE A 12 8.01 18.05 -1.34
N GLY A 13 9.04 18.74 -1.82
CA GLY A 13 10.40 18.70 -1.27
C GLY A 13 10.50 19.18 0.17
N ASP A 14 11.58 18.76 0.82
CA ASP A 14 11.98 19.20 2.15
C ASP A 14 12.04 20.73 2.23
N THR A 15 11.45 21.28 3.28
CA THR A 15 11.40 22.70 3.64
C THR A 15 10.63 23.61 2.68
N LEU A 16 9.31 23.74 2.97
CA LEU A 16 8.63 25.05 2.84
C LEU A 16 7.30 24.96 3.60
N PHE A 17 7.05 26.00 4.34
CA PHE A 17 5.77 26.36 4.95
C PHE A 17 4.65 26.12 3.93
N PHE A 18 3.83 25.08 4.13
CA PHE A 18 2.71 24.81 3.26
C PHE A 18 1.56 25.77 3.59
N PRO A 19 1.14 26.57 2.62
CA PRO A 19 -0.27 26.91 2.61
C PRO A 19 -1.03 25.59 2.35
N PRO A 20 -2.20 25.40 2.96
CA PRO A 20 -3.00 24.22 2.69
C PRO A 20 -3.18 24.11 1.17
N ILE A 21 -3.03 22.90 0.63
CA ILE A 21 -3.28 22.63 -0.78
C ILE A 21 -4.66 23.21 -1.08
N ARG A 22 -4.67 24.29 -1.86
CA ARG A 22 -5.89 24.80 -2.45
C ARG A 22 -6.30 23.82 -3.55
N CYS A 23 -6.90 22.71 -3.16
CA CYS A 23 -7.98 22.20 -3.99
C CYS A 23 -8.87 23.39 -4.23
N MET A 24 -9.17 23.70 -5.49
CA MET A 24 -10.03 24.82 -5.84
C MET A 24 -11.35 24.67 -5.08
N TRP A 25 -11.44 25.36 -3.94
CA TRP A 25 -12.61 25.43 -3.12
C TRP A 25 -13.68 26.19 -3.93
N ARG A 26 -14.72 25.50 -4.32
CA ARG A 26 -16.01 26.16 -4.47
C ARG A 26 -16.44 26.49 -3.04
N GLU A 27 -16.53 27.76 -2.73
CA GLU A 27 -17.08 28.24 -1.47
C GLU A 27 -18.42 27.54 -1.20
N GLY A 28 -18.56 26.90 -0.04
CA GLY A 28 -19.84 26.40 0.46
C GLY A 28 -20.04 24.90 0.51
N VAL A 29 -19.06 24.06 0.14
CA VAL A 29 -19.14 22.63 0.38
C VAL A 29 -18.22 22.29 1.55
N ALA A 30 -18.81 21.86 2.67
CA ALA A 30 -18.05 21.23 3.74
C ALA A 30 -17.23 20.11 3.11
N VAL A 31 -15.89 20.14 3.25
CA VAL A 31 -15.05 19.02 2.92
C VAL A 31 -15.42 17.92 3.91
N LEU A 32 -16.32 17.07 3.50
CA LEU A 32 -16.42 15.74 4.07
C LEU A 32 -15.03 15.12 3.82
N SER A 33 -14.31 14.87 4.90
CA SER A 33 -13.07 14.10 4.85
C SER A 33 -13.33 12.89 3.95
N ASP A 34 -12.48 12.68 2.94
CA ASP A 34 -12.69 11.69 1.86
C ASP A 34 -12.50 10.25 2.36
N HIS A 35 -12.92 10.00 3.60
CA HIS A 35 -12.90 8.69 4.26
C HIS A 35 -14.14 7.85 3.93
N GLN A 36 -14.92 8.24 2.91
CA GLN A 36 -16.15 7.51 2.58
C GLN A 36 -15.92 6.00 2.34
N TYR A 37 -14.69 5.63 1.95
CA TYR A 37 -14.31 4.23 1.72
C TYR A 37 -13.58 3.58 2.90
N PHE A 38 -13.26 4.33 3.95
CA PHE A 38 -12.52 3.82 5.09
C PHE A 38 -13.31 3.91 6.39
N THR A 39 -13.30 2.82 7.14
CA THR A 39 -13.63 2.84 8.55
C THR A 39 -12.37 3.13 9.35
N ILE A 40 -12.28 4.31 9.96
CA ILE A 40 -11.14 4.71 10.79
C ILE A 40 -11.37 4.18 12.20
N LEU A 41 -10.47 3.32 12.66
CA LEU A 41 -10.51 2.71 14.00
C LEU A 41 -9.68 3.53 15.00
N LYS A 42 -8.60 4.15 14.53
CA LYS A 42 -7.70 4.97 15.33
C LYS A 42 -7.10 6.07 14.45
N THR A 43 -7.18 7.31 14.90
CA THR A 43 -6.44 8.41 14.25
C THR A 43 -5.00 8.41 14.77
N PRO A 44 -3.97 8.49 13.89
CA PRO A 44 -2.59 8.55 14.35
C PRO A 44 -2.34 9.87 15.11
N GLU A 45 -1.74 9.76 16.29
CA GLU A 45 -1.32 10.93 17.09
C GLU A 45 -0.04 11.57 16.52
N VAL A 46 0.72 10.79 15.77
CA VAL A 46 1.99 11.19 15.17
C VAL A 46 1.96 10.91 13.68
N LYS A 47 2.44 11.87 12.90
CA LYS A 47 2.53 11.72 11.44
C LYS A 47 3.53 10.63 11.07
N SER A 48 3.19 9.89 10.02
CA SER A 48 4.04 8.82 9.47
C SER A 48 4.75 9.32 8.23
N SER A 49 6.04 9.00 8.09
CA SER A 49 6.84 9.45 6.94
C SER A 49 6.75 8.49 5.76
N TYR A 50 6.48 7.22 6.00
CA TYR A 50 6.52 6.16 5.00
C TYR A 50 5.26 5.30 5.06
N LEU A 51 4.77 4.90 3.87
CA LEU A 51 3.78 3.85 3.70
C LEU A 51 4.42 2.67 2.97
N LEU A 52 4.50 1.51 3.63
CA LEU A 52 4.85 0.24 2.99
C LEU A 52 3.56 -0.49 2.62
N MET A 53 3.44 -0.89 1.35
CA MET A 53 2.23 -1.54 0.87
C MET A 53 2.52 -2.81 0.08
N ALA A 54 1.59 -3.76 0.18
CA ALA A 54 1.57 -4.97 -0.64
C ALA A 54 0.13 -5.38 -0.93
N PHE A 55 -0.09 -5.88 -2.14
CA PHE A 55 -1.39 -6.37 -2.58
C PHE A 55 -1.30 -7.87 -2.83
N ARG A 56 -2.21 -8.63 -2.26
CA ARG A 56 -2.46 -10.03 -2.67
C ARG A 56 -3.09 -10.03 -4.06
N GLY A 57 -2.93 -11.11 -4.77
CA GLY A 57 -3.46 -11.28 -6.12
C GLY A 57 -2.35 -11.32 -7.16
N TRP A 58 -2.58 -10.72 -8.31
CA TRP A 58 -1.64 -10.79 -9.43
C TRP A 58 -0.22 -10.29 -9.13
N PRO A 59 0.00 -9.19 -8.36
CA PRO A 59 1.35 -8.70 -8.06
C PRO A 59 2.04 -9.43 -6.89
N ASP A 60 1.55 -10.57 -6.43
CA ASP A 60 2.02 -11.25 -5.21
C ASP A 60 2.31 -12.74 -5.43
N ALA A 61 3.18 -13.05 -6.38
CA ALA A 61 3.55 -14.42 -6.68
C ALA A 61 4.10 -15.17 -5.44
N GLY A 62 3.48 -16.32 -5.15
CA GLY A 62 3.83 -17.15 -3.99
C GLY A 62 3.64 -16.45 -2.63
N GLU A 63 2.79 -15.44 -2.57
CA GLU A 63 2.58 -14.59 -1.39
C GLU A 63 3.88 -13.94 -0.85
N GLY A 64 4.84 -13.69 -1.75
CA GLY A 64 6.15 -13.19 -1.35
C GLY A 64 6.11 -11.77 -0.79
N ALA A 65 5.40 -10.87 -1.45
CA ALA A 65 5.29 -9.48 -1.03
C ALA A 65 4.38 -9.31 0.19
N SER A 66 3.17 -9.88 0.14
CA SER A 66 2.24 -9.82 1.28
C SER A 66 2.77 -10.58 2.49
N GLY A 67 3.49 -11.68 2.28
CA GLY A 67 4.17 -12.44 3.33
C GLY A 67 5.27 -11.63 4.02
N ALA A 68 6.08 -10.92 3.24
CA ALA A 68 7.11 -10.02 3.77
C ALA A 68 6.48 -8.90 4.61
N LEU A 69 5.39 -8.28 4.11
CA LEU A 69 4.71 -7.22 4.84
C LEU A 69 4.08 -7.74 6.13
N ARG A 70 3.43 -8.92 6.13
CA ARG A 70 2.91 -9.58 7.34
C ARG A 70 4.01 -9.86 8.37
N TYR A 71 5.18 -10.30 7.90
CA TYR A 71 6.33 -10.51 8.78
C TYR A 71 6.77 -9.21 9.46
N LEU A 72 6.90 -8.11 8.70
CA LEU A 72 7.25 -6.80 9.24
C LEU A 72 6.21 -6.30 10.24
N LEU A 73 4.92 -6.40 9.91
CA LEU A 73 3.82 -6.04 10.80
C LEU A 73 3.91 -6.75 12.15
N LYS A 74 4.21 -8.06 12.13
CA LYS A 74 4.39 -8.84 13.36
C LYS A 74 5.61 -8.39 14.15
N ARG A 75 6.73 -8.13 13.47
CA ARG A 75 8.00 -7.74 14.12
C ARG A 75 7.96 -6.33 14.71
N LEU A 76 7.22 -5.43 14.07
CA LEU A 76 7.13 -4.02 14.44
C LEU A 76 5.85 -3.70 15.24
N ALA A 77 5.14 -4.73 15.71
CA ALA A 77 3.92 -4.60 16.50
C ALA A 77 2.88 -3.65 15.89
N GLY A 78 2.68 -3.72 14.57
CA GLY A 78 1.71 -2.89 13.86
C GLY A 78 0.29 -3.09 14.38
N LYS A 79 -0.40 -1.99 14.70
CA LYS A 79 -1.80 -1.98 15.15
C LYS A 79 -2.72 -1.51 14.04
N LYS A 80 -3.82 -2.21 13.81
CA LYS A 80 -4.82 -1.83 12.80
C LYS A 80 -5.36 -0.44 13.09
N MET A 81 -5.28 0.43 12.09
CA MET A 81 -5.69 1.83 12.14
C MET A 81 -6.96 2.08 11.35
N ALA A 82 -7.07 1.48 10.18
CA ALA A 82 -8.21 1.66 9.28
C ALA A 82 -8.46 0.42 8.43
N GLU A 83 -9.65 0.32 7.89
CA GLU A 83 -10.06 -0.72 6.96
C GLU A 83 -10.89 -0.10 5.84
N MET A 84 -10.60 -0.47 4.59
CA MET A 84 -11.38 -0.04 3.43
C MET A 84 -12.50 -1.03 3.17
N ASP A 85 -13.72 -0.51 2.94
CA ASP A 85 -14.87 -1.30 2.53
C ASP A 85 -14.61 -1.92 1.15
N PRO A 86 -14.73 -3.26 1.00
CA PRO A 86 -14.48 -3.93 -0.26
C PRO A 86 -15.61 -3.79 -1.28
N GLU A 87 -16.82 -3.36 -0.88
CA GLU A 87 -18.05 -3.47 -1.68
C GLU A 87 -17.95 -2.83 -3.06
N GLU A 88 -17.29 -1.69 -3.18
CA GLU A 88 -17.21 -0.94 -4.44
C GLU A 88 -16.04 -1.35 -5.34
N PHE A 89 -15.09 -2.11 -4.82
CA PHE A 89 -13.81 -2.34 -5.49
C PHE A 89 -13.60 -3.78 -5.96
N TYR A 90 -14.47 -4.72 -5.53
CA TYR A 90 -14.30 -6.13 -5.86
C TYR A 90 -15.51 -6.73 -6.55
N ASP A 91 -15.22 -7.55 -7.55
CA ASP A 91 -16.18 -8.49 -8.10
C ASP A 91 -16.13 -9.78 -7.26
N PHE A 92 -17.09 -9.94 -6.36
CA PHE A 92 -17.13 -11.10 -5.46
C PHE A 92 -17.39 -12.44 -6.16
N SER A 93 -17.67 -12.44 -7.46
CA SER A 93 -17.66 -13.66 -8.26
C SER A 93 -16.24 -14.13 -8.58
N GLN A 94 -15.28 -13.21 -8.65
CA GLN A 94 -13.85 -13.47 -8.88
C GLN A 94 -13.07 -13.56 -7.57
N VAL A 95 -13.30 -12.63 -6.65
CA VAL A 95 -12.66 -12.60 -5.33
C VAL A 95 -13.69 -12.98 -4.28
N ARG A 96 -13.92 -14.28 -4.15
CA ARG A 96 -14.98 -14.80 -3.25
C ARG A 96 -14.67 -14.62 -1.78
N PRO A 97 -15.65 -14.17 -0.97
CA PRO A 97 -15.55 -14.25 0.48
C PRO A 97 -15.41 -15.71 0.94
N HIS A 98 -14.66 -15.91 2.01
CA HIS A 98 -14.39 -17.23 2.56
C HIS A 98 -15.22 -17.52 3.80
N ILE A 99 -15.80 -18.72 3.88
CA ILE A 99 -16.46 -19.20 5.10
C ILE A 99 -15.41 -19.81 6.03
N LYS A 100 -15.40 -19.35 7.29
CA LYS A 100 -14.68 -19.99 8.38
C LYS A 100 -15.69 -20.56 9.39
N LEU A 101 -15.39 -21.74 9.91
CA LEU A 101 -16.12 -22.31 11.02
C LEU A 101 -15.45 -21.88 12.32
N LYS A 102 -16.22 -21.33 13.26
CA LYS A 102 -15.81 -21.12 14.65
C LYS A 102 -15.93 -22.43 15.43
N GLY A 103 -15.27 -22.51 16.59
CA GLY A 103 -15.22 -23.73 17.39
C GLY A 103 -16.58 -24.27 17.87
N ASP A 104 -17.62 -23.44 17.83
CA ASP A 104 -19.03 -23.75 18.12
C ASP A 104 -19.84 -24.20 16.89
N GLY A 105 -19.19 -24.33 15.70
CA GLY A 105 -19.83 -24.66 14.44
C GLY A 105 -20.51 -23.49 13.73
N VAL A 106 -20.44 -22.27 14.28
CA VAL A 106 -20.99 -21.07 13.64
C VAL A 106 -20.15 -20.69 12.43
N ARG A 107 -20.81 -20.40 11.32
CA ARG A 107 -20.17 -19.94 10.09
C ARG A 107 -19.93 -18.44 10.16
N GLU A 108 -18.69 -18.03 9.92
CA GLU A 108 -18.29 -16.64 9.76
C GLU A 108 -17.85 -16.39 8.32
N LEU A 109 -18.43 -15.37 7.68
CA LEU A 109 -18.03 -14.95 6.34
C LEU A 109 -16.87 -13.95 6.46
N LYS A 110 -15.77 -14.23 5.76
CA LYS A 110 -14.59 -13.35 5.68
C LYS A 110 -14.54 -12.72 4.30
N TRP A 111 -14.75 -11.42 4.25
CA TRP A 111 -14.64 -10.62 3.05
C TRP A 111 -13.17 -10.33 2.69
N PRO A 112 -12.87 -9.99 1.42
CA PRO A 112 -11.57 -9.43 1.07
C PRO A 112 -11.27 -8.20 1.94
N THR A 113 -10.07 -8.12 2.48
CA THR A 113 -9.69 -7.04 3.39
C THR A 113 -8.62 -6.16 2.80
N ASN A 114 -8.74 -4.85 3.03
CA ASN A 114 -7.75 -3.83 2.75
C ASN A 114 -7.54 -3.07 4.05
N GLU A 115 -6.42 -3.34 4.69
CA GLU A 115 -6.18 -2.92 6.07
C GLU A 115 -4.96 -2.01 6.16
N ILE A 116 -5.09 -0.93 6.92
CA ILE A 116 -3.98 -0.05 7.26
C ILE A 116 -3.60 -0.28 8.71
N PHE A 117 -2.30 -0.37 8.91
CA PHE A 117 -1.71 -0.55 10.24
C PHE A 117 -0.70 0.55 10.51
N LEU A 118 -0.68 1.01 11.75
CA LEU A 118 0.32 1.95 12.25
C LEU A 118 1.33 1.19 13.11
N GLN A 119 2.62 1.41 12.89
CA GLN A 119 3.67 0.95 13.80
C GLN A 119 3.49 1.65 15.15
N ASP A 120 3.52 0.86 16.22
CA ASP A 120 3.52 1.38 17.59
C ASP A 120 4.97 1.72 18.00
N ALA A 121 5.49 2.80 17.45
CA ALA A 121 6.84 3.25 17.79
C ALA A 121 6.82 3.95 19.16
N GLN A 122 7.48 3.35 20.13
CA GLN A 122 7.75 3.99 21.43
C GLN A 122 8.87 5.04 21.35
N SER A 123 9.49 5.24 20.21
CA SER A 123 10.57 6.19 19.98
C SER A 123 10.20 7.23 18.92
N GLN A 124 10.72 8.45 19.06
CA GLN A 124 10.45 9.64 18.25
C GLN A 124 10.95 9.58 16.78
N SER A 125 11.36 8.42 16.29
CA SER A 125 11.83 8.27 14.92
C SER A 125 10.70 7.73 14.02
N ASP A 126 10.58 8.28 12.86
CA ASP A 126 9.73 7.97 11.71
C ASP A 126 8.74 6.81 11.88
N ASN A 127 7.49 7.13 12.19
CA ASN A 127 6.44 6.14 12.21
C ASN A 127 6.21 5.57 10.80
N LEU A 128 5.93 4.26 10.75
CA LEU A 128 5.61 3.57 9.52
C LEU A 128 4.12 3.24 9.47
N LEU A 129 3.51 3.53 8.33
CA LEU A 129 2.23 2.95 7.95
C LEU A 129 2.46 1.73 7.08
N PHE A 130 1.57 0.77 7.21
CA PHE A 130 1.53 -0.43 6.39
C PHE A 130 0.14 -0.56 5.77
N PHE A 131 0.09 -0.86 4.49
CA PHE A 131 -1.14 -1.20 3.81
C PHE A 131 -1.06 -2.64 3.28
N LEU A 132 -1.92 -3.50 3.77
CA LEU A 132 -2.06 -4.87 3.29
C LEU A 132 -3.43 -5.03 2.65
N GLY A 133 -3.45 -5.06 1.32
CA GLY A 133 -4.67 -5.15 0.53
C GLY A 133 -4.75 -6.39 -0.34
N MET A 134 -5.79 -6.41 -1.14
CA MET A 134 -5.94 -7.27 -2.30
C MET A 134 -6.08 -6.38 -3.54
N GLU A 135 -5.53 -6.82 -4.68
CA GLU A 135 -5.67 -6.07 -5.92
C GLU A 135 -7.14 -5.92 -6.28
N PRO A 136 -7.67 -4.69 -6.45
CA PRO A 136 -9.07 -4.46 -6.76
C PRO A 136 -9.40 -4.90 -8.19
N ASN A 137 -10.64 -5.32 -8.43
CA ASN A 137 -11.14 -5.62 -9.76
C ASN A 137 -11.70 -4.39 -10.47
N LEU A 138 -12.19 -3.42 -9.70
CA LEU A 138 -12.99 -2.29 -10.16
C LEU A 138 -12.44 -0.96 -9.64
N LYS A 139 -12.77 0.15 -10.32
CA LYS A 139 -12.55 1.52 -9.85
C LYS A 139 -11.12 1.82 -9.40
N TRP A 140 -10.14 1.35 -10.14
CA TRP A 140 -8.71 1.46 -9.77
C TRP A 140 -8.28 2.89 -9.41
N ARG A 141 -8.67 3.89 -10.21
CA ARG A 141 -8.30 5.30 -9.92
C ARG A 141 -8.87 5.76 -8.60
N THR A 142 -10.17 5.55 -8.39
CA THR A 142 -10.83 5.90 -7.11
C THR A 142 -10.19 5.18 -5.92
N TYR A 143 -9.82 3.91 -6.10
CA TYR A 143 -9.13 3.12 -5.08
C TYR A 143 -7.75 3.70 -4.76
N CYS A 144 -6.96 4.04 -5.79
CA CYS A 144 -5.64 4.65 -5.63
C CYS A 144 -5.76 6.00 -4.93
N ASP A 145 -6.67 6.86 -5.38
CA ASP A 145 -6.92 8.18 -4.79
C ASP A 145 -7.29 8.06 -3.31
N ALA A 146 -8.19 7.14 -2.96
CA ALA A 146 -8.60 6.95 -1.57
C ALA A 146 -7.43 6.50 -0.68
N VAL A 147 -6.61 5.55 -1.12
CA VAL A 147 -5.44 5.09 -0.36
C VAL A 147 -4.38 6.17 -0.24
N LEU A 148 -4.07 6.88 -1.32
CA LEU A 148 -3.04 7.91 -1.34
C LEU A 148 -3.46 9.16 -0.55
N ASN A 149 -4.72 9.56 -0.61
CA ASN A 149 -5.25 10.68 0.18
C ASN A 149 -5.13 10.40 1.67
N LEU A 150 -5.55 9.20 2.13
CA LEU A 150 -5.40 8.82 3.53
C LEU A 150 -3.92 8.77 3.96
N ALA A 151 -3.02 8.32 3.08
CA ALA A 151 -1.58 8.34 3.35
C ALA A 151 -1.06 9.79 3.51
N VAL A 152 -1.43 10.70 2.61
CA VAL A 152 -1.03 12.12 2.66
C VAL A 152 -1.56 12.79 3.94
N GLU A 153 -2.81 12.57 4.29
CA GLU A 153 -3.41 13.10 5.54
C GLU A 153 -2.70 12.57 6.78
N SER A 154 -2.21 11.32 6.72
CA SER A 154 -1.38 10.72 7.76
C SER A 154 0.07 11.23 7.78
N GLY A 155 0.44 12.16 6.88
CA GLY A 155 1.76 12.77 6.79
C GLY A 155 2.79 11.99 5.97
N VAL A 156 2.36 10.96 5.25
CA VAL A 156 3.25 10.15 4.40
C VAL A 156 3.76 10.98 3.22
N HIS A 157 5.07 10.96 3.03
CA HIS A 157 5.73 11.58 1.87
C HIS A 157 6.41 10.55 0.95
N THR A 158 6.52 9.29 1.37
CA THR A 158 7.13 8.24 0.56
C THR A 158 6.30 6.96 0.66
N VAL A 159 5.87 6.46 -0.49
CA VAL A 159 5.17 5.17 -0.60
C VAL A 159 6.12 4.14 -1.19
N VAL A 160 6.22 2.99 -0.54
CA VAL A 160 7.02 1.84 -0.98
C VAL A 160 6.08 0.69 -1.25
N HIS A 161 5.90 0.33 -2.51
CA HIS A 161 5.10 -0.83 -2.90
C HIS A 161 5.99 -2.05 -3.09
N LEU A 162 5.64 -3.14 -2.44
CA LEU A 162 6.28 -4.45 -2.58
C LEU A 162 5.44 -5.32 -3.52
N GLY A 163 6.10 -5.93 -4.48
CA GLY A 163 5.50 -6.91 -5.36
C GLY A 163 6.39 -8.14 -5.53
N ALA A 164 5.83 -9.24 -5.97
CA ALA A 164 6.56 -10.47 -6.26
C ALA A 164 6.09 -11.06 -7.59
N LEU A 165 7.03 -11.46 -8.43
CA LEU A 165 6.78 -12.10 -9.72
C LEU A 165 7.41 -13.49 -9.76
N LEU A 166 6.75 -14.41 -10.47
CA LEU A 166 7.36 -15.69 -10.82
C LEU A 166 8.45 -15.46 -11.88
N ASP A 167 9.58 -16.13 -11.69
CA ASP A 167 10.67 -16.09 -12.66
C ASP A 167 11.30 -17.47 -12.79
N ALA A 168 11.92 -17.73 -13.93
CA ALA A 168 12.63 -18.97 -14.24
C ALA A 168 14.04 -19.00 -13.64
N ILE A 169 14.17 -18.64 -12.36
CA ILE A 169 15.44 -18.65 -11.63
C ILE A 169 15.49 -19.88 -10.72
N PRO A 170 16.56 -20.70 -10.78
CA PRO A 170 16.75 -21.80 -9.84
C PRO A 170 16.77 -21.29 -8.39
N HIS A 171 16.17 -22.05 -7.47
CA HIS A 171 16.13 -21.71 -6.04
C HIS A 171 17.51 -21.64 -5.36
N THR A 172 18.55 -22.13 -6.03
CA THR A 172 19.95 -22.08 -5.58
C THR A 172 20.65 -20.76 -5.90
N ARG A 173 20.01 -19.87 -6.64
CA ARG A 173 20.54 -18.53 -6.94
C ARG A 173 19.92 -17.46 -6.05
N ASP A 174 20.67 -16.41 -5.83
CA ASP A 174 20.18 -15.25 -5.10
C ASP A 174 18.98 -14.62 -5.80
N LEU A 175 18.09 -14.07 -5.00
CA LEU A 175 16.91 -13.34 -5.49
C LEU A 175 17.34 -12.09 -6.26
N VAL A 176 16.73 -11.89 -7.43
CA VAL A 176 16.90 -10.64 -8.18
C VAL A 176 15.84 -9.65 -7.74
N MET A 177 16.27 -8.46 -7.35
CA MET A 177 15.39 -7.35 -7.06
C MET A 177 15.38 -6.37 -8.21
N THR A 178 14.19 -5.98 -8.64
CA THR A 178 13.99 -4.87 -9.59
C THR A 178 13.17 -3.79 -8.92
N GLY A 179 13.30 -2.56 -9.37
CA GLY A 179 12.57 -1.43 -8.80
C GLY A 179 12.39 -0.32 -9.80
N SER A 180 11.33 0.45 -9.59
CA SER A 180 11.08 1.69 -10.31
C SER A 180 10.75 2.80 -9.32
N THR A 181 10.87 4.05 -9.76
CA THR A 181 10.56 5.22 -8.93
C THR A 181 10.10 6.36 -9.81
N THR A 182 9.21 7.19 -9.27
CA THR A 182 8.79 8.46 -9.88
C THR A 182 9.78 9.60 -9.59
N ASP A 183 10.69 9.42 -8.62
CA ASP A 183 11.67 10.43 -8.21
C ASP A 183 13.08 10.06 -8.71
N SER A 184 13.68 10.96 -9.52
CA SER A 184 15.02 10.75 -10.06
C SER A 184 16.11 10.62 -8.98
N SER A 185 15.96 11.29 -7.83
CA SER A 185 16.92 11.21 -6.72
C SER A 185 16.95 9.82 -6.07
N LEU A 186 15.81 9.13 -6.05
CA LEU A 186 15.72 7.77 -5.53
C LEU A 186 16.32 6.73 -6.50
N ARG A 187 16.40 7.05 -7.80
CA ARG A 187 17.01 6.14 -8.79
C ARG A 187 18.45 5.81 -8.45
N GLU A 188 19.23 6.81 -8.06
CA GLU A 188 20.64 6.59 -7.67
C GLU A 188 20.77 5.73 -6.42
N ARG A 189 19.84 5.90 -5.46
CA ARG A 189 19.80 5.06 -4.25
C ARG A 189 19.48 3.61 -4.60
N LEU A 190 18.51 3.36 -5.50
CA LEU A 190 18.18 2.02 -5.98
C LEU A 190 19.41 1.36 -6.66
N LEU A 191 20.13 2.09 -7.51
CA LEU A 191 21.33 1.58 -8.17
C LEU A 191 22.43 1.23 -7.16
N LYS A 192 22.65 2.05 -6.12
CA LYS A 192 23.61 1.75 -5.05
C LYS A 192 23.24 0.46 -4.27
N LEU A 193 21.96 0.13 -4.21
CA LEU A 193 21.45 -1.13 -3.62
C LEU A 193 21.43 -2.29 -4.62
N ASN A 194 22.01 -2.11 -5.82
CA ASN A 194 21.94 -3.08 -6.93
C ASN A 194 20.51 -3.43 -7.38
N ILE A 195 19.57 -2.51 -7.17
CA ILE A 195 18.18 -2.63 -7.62
C ILE A 195 18.07 -1.88 -8.96
N ARG A 196 17.85 -2.61 -10.05
CA ARG A 196 17.78 -2.06 -11.40
C ARG A 196 16.32 -1.95 -11.86
N SER A 197 16.08 -1.01 -12.77
CA SER A 197 14.76 -0.92 -13.41
C SER A 197 14.53 -2.12 -14.32
N SER A 198 13.30 -2.62 -14.31
CA SER A 198 12.84 -3.60 -15.29
C SER A 198 12.57 -2.92 -16.62
N GLY A 199 12.95 -3.58 -17.72
CA GLY A 199 12.55 -3.18 -19.07
C GLY A 199 11.17 -3.70 -19.49
N TYR A 200 10.37 -4.19 -18.56
CA TYR A 200 9.09 -4.80 -18.84
C TYR A 200 8.11 -3.82 -19.50
N GLN A 201 7.47 -4.29 -20.56
CA GLN A 201 6.36 -3.62 -21.25
C GLN A 201 5.23 -4.64 -21.44
N GLY A 202 4.05 -4.36 -20.92
CA GLY A 202 2.92 -5.28 -21.00
C GLY A 202 1.80 -4.92 -20.02
N PRO A 203 0.85 -5.84 -19.78
CA PRO A 203 -0.20 -5.65 -18.81
C PRO A 203 0.37 -5.33 -17.43
N SER A 204 -0.28 -4.42 -16.73
CA SER A 204 0.18 -3.93 -15.44
C SER A 204 -0.85 -4.14 -14.34
N GLY A 205 -0.38 -4.28 -13.12
CA GLY A 205 -1.21 -4.36 -11.93
C GLY A 205 -1.44 -2.99 -11.28
N ILE A 206 -2.14 -3.02 -10.15
CA ILE A 206 -2.46 -1.84 -9.33
C ILE A 206 -1.23 -1.01 -8.95
N SER A 207 -0.06 -1.64 -8.86
CA SER A 207 1.21 -0.99 -8.54
C SER A 207 1.55 0.16 -9.47
N SER A 208 1.29 -0.01 -10.78
CA SER A 208 1.56 1.05 -11.76
C SER A 208 0.52 2.15 -11.71
N ALA A 209 -0.75 1.79 -11.45
CA ALA A 209 -1.80 2.78 -11.25
C ALA A 209 -1.56 3.65 -10.01
N MET A 210 -0.93 3.09 -8.97
CA MET A 210 -0.52 3.85 -7.78
C MET A 210 0.61 4.85 -8.05
N MET A 211 1.37 4.68 -9.14
CA MET A 211 2.49 5.54 -9.50
C MET A 211 2.12 6.63 -10.54
N GLU A 212 0.96 6.53 -11.14
CA GLU A 212 0.46 7.50 -12.09
C GLU A 212 -0.02 8.79 -11.40
#